data_9699fcc9b731b8250560a43ae5933e82
#
_entry.id   9699fcc9b731b8250560a43ae5933e82
#
_cell.length_a   1.000
_cell.length_b   1.000
_cell.length_c   1.000
_cell.angle_alpha   90.00
_cell.angle_beta   90.00
_cell.angle_gamma   90.00
#
_symmetry.space_group_name_H-M   'P 1'
#
loop_
_entity.id
_entity.type
_entity.pdbx_description
1 polymer ?
#
loop_
_entity_poly.entity_id
_entity_poly.type
_entity_poly.pdbx_seq_one_letter_code
_entity_poly.pdbx_strand_id
1 'polypeptide(L)'
;KTIGVEGVKVKARRWFTTHTGFVNADGYYSCNGRFKRPANYSFGLDRYEFQVNGDGVRVFYDGPKRKGNWDYHFARSKSQSEFFGATVFRAAYHYYYKDIGGLRRPPQNSFWRTKMRLKAINQQNNSSNGNFKSARRFLGLGSAIKLYNPQNTTDAIYATTIHELAHAAHWRMIVKEPGTNRYRDYHDAEDKMVESWATGVQWYLTRMVYSKYRGRPQGTP
;
A
#
# COMPACT_ATOMS: atom_id res chain seq x y z
N LYS A 1 -5.43 13.21 15.83
CA LYS A 1 -5.48 11.84 16.35
C LYS A 1 -4.35 11.02 15.71
N THR A 2 -3.50 10.38 16.53
CA THR A 2 -2.50 9.44 16.06
C THR A 2 -3.15 8.12 15.66
N ILE A 3 -2.76 7.52 14.56
CA ILE A 3 -3.30 6.26 14.05
C ILE A 3 -2.12 5.31 13.82
N GLY A 4 -2.24 4.05 14.21
CA GLY A 4 -1.23 3.03 13.97
C GLY A 4 -1.02 2.76 12.49
N VAL A 5 0.23 2.57 12.08
CA VAL A 5 0.56 2.07 10.74
C VAL A 5 0.60 0.55 10.81
N GLU A 6 -0.60 -0.05 10.88
CA GLU A 6 -0.77 -1.48 11.09
C GLU A 6 -0.09 -2.31 10.00
N GLY A 7 0.52 -3.41 10.39
CA GLY A 7 1.17 -4.36 9.48
C GLY A 7 2.63 -4.02 9.18
N VAL A 8 3.15 -2.88 9.59
CA VAL A 8 4.58 -2.55 9.47
C VAL A 8 5.40 -3.59 10.21
N LYS A 9 6.39 -4.15 9.53
CA LYS A 9 7.32 -5.12 10.11
C LYS A 9 8.43 -4.39 10.86
N VAL A 10 8.53 -4.67 12.15
CA VAL A 10 9.62 -4.18 13.00
C VAL A 10 10.65 -5.28 13.19
N LYS A 11 11.92 -4.93 13.10
CA LYS A 11 13.04 -5.84 13.36
C LYS A 11 13.92 -5.24 14.45
N ALA A 12 14.29 -6.08 15.41
CA ALA A 12 15.38 -5.81 16.35
C ALA A 12 16.51 -6.81 16.04
N ARG A 13 17.68 -6.30 15.65
CA ARG A 13 18.81 -7.15 15.24
C ARG A 13 20.04 -6.91 16.11
N ARG A 14 20.66 -8.01 16.51
CA ARG A 14 21.96 -7.99 17.14
C ARG A 14 22.79 -9.14 16.60
N TRP A 15 23.95 -8.80 16.00
CA TRP A 15 24.83 -9.78 15.36
C TRP A 15 24.04 -10.62 14.32
N PHE A 16 24.02 -11.93 14.49
CA PHE A 16 23.31 -12.86 13.59
C PHE A 16 21.85 -13.13 13.98
N THR A 17 21.41 -12.64 15.15
CA THR A 17 20.06 -12.86 15.65
C THR A 17 19.16 -11.69 15.32
N THR A 18 17.97 -11.98 14.79
CA THR A 18 16.93 -10.98 14.49
C THR A 18 15.62 -11.43 15.12
N HIS A 19 15.01 -10.55 15.91
CA HIS A 19 13.66 -10.71 16.39
C HIS A 19 12.74 -9.79 15.58
N THR A 20 11.56 -10.28 15.24
CA THR A 20 10.61 -9.54 14.40
C THR A 20 9.26 -9.44 15.08
N GLY A 21 8.54 -8.36 14.78
CA GLY A 21 7.17 -8.15 15.18
C GLY A 21 6.43 -7.33 14.12
N PHE A 22 5.12 -7.20 14.29
CA PHE A 22 4.29 -6.37 13.43
C PHE A 22 3.52 -5.36 14.26
N VAL A 23 3.37 -4.17 13.71
CA VAL A 23 2.57 -3.11 14.32
C VAL A 23 1.10 -3.48 14.23
N ASN A 24 0.35 -3.36 15.33
CA ASN A 24 -1.10 -3.54 15.37
C ASN A 24 -1.86 -2.25 15.02
N ALA A 25 -3.19 -2.30 15.05
CA ALA A 25 -4.06 -1.17 14.71
C ALA A 25 -3.85 0.06 15.61
N ASP A 26 -3.45 -0.16 16.86
CA ASP A 26 -3.20 0.91 17.84
C ASP A 26 -1.78 1.51 17.73
N GLY A 27 -0.94 0.95 16.87
CA GLY A 27 0.42 1.40 16.67
C GLY A 27 1.47 0.72 17.56
N TYR A 28 1.09 -0.29 18.33
CA TYR A 28 2.01 -1.05 19.17
C TYR A 28 2.57 -2.27 18.44
N TYR A 29 3.77 -2.68 18.83
CA TYR A 29 4.37 -3.93 18.35
C TYR A 29 5.05 -4.70 19.47
N SER A 30 5.15 -6.02 19.29
CA SER A 30 5.98 -6.89 20.11
C SER A 30 6.79 -7.80 19.19
N CYS A 31 8.09 -7.89 19.42
CA CYS A 31 8.95 -8.82 18.70
C CYS A 31 8.90 -10.20 19.33
N ASN A 32 9.12 -11.24 18.53
CA ASN A 32 9.11 -12.65 18.94
C ASN A 32 10.30 -13.08 19.82
N GLY A 33 11.03 -12.12 20.39
CA GLY A 33 12.12 -12.37 21.32
C GLY A 33 12.67 -11.06 21.92
N ARG A 34 13.58 -11.20 22.86
CA ARG A 34 14.15 -10.09 23.64
C ARG A 34 15.68 -10.13 23.64
N PHE A 35 16.29 -8.96 23.51
CA PHE A 35 17.72 -8.79 23.74
C PHE A 35 18.00 -8.20 25.15
N LYS A 36 18.94 -8.78 25.86
CA LYS A 36 19.44 -8.23 27.15
C LYS A 36 20.33 -6.99 26.97
N ARG A 37 20.90 -6.79 25.77
CA ARG A 37 21.82 -5.70 25.40
C ARG A 37 21.23 -4.89 24.24
N PRO A 38 21.73 -3.66 23.94
CA PRO A 38 21.23 -2.85 22.84
C PRO A 38 21.22 -3.58 21.49
N ALA A 39 20.13 -3.46 20.76
CA ALA A 39 19.93 -4.01 19.41
C ALA A 39 19.69 -2.88 18.40
N ASN A 40 20.03 -3.10 17.14
CA ASN A 40 19.69 -2.21 16.05
C ASN A 40 18.24 -2.44 15.65
N TYR A 41 17.44 -1.37 15.63
CA TYR A 41 16.08 -1.43 15.17
C TYR A 41 15.98 -1.06 13.70
N SER A 42 15.01 -1.64 13.02
CA SER A 42 14.56 -1.19 11.70
C SER A 42 13.09 -1.52 11.50
N PHE A 43 12.43 -0.80 10.60
CA PHE A 43 11.10 -1.17 10.16
C PHE A 43 11.00 -1.17 8.64
N GLY A 44 10.02 -1.93 8.11
CA GLY A 44 9.82 -2.09 6.68
C GLY A 44 8.39 -1.80 6.26
N LEU A 45 8.25 -1.01 5.18
CA LEU A 45 7.00 -0.77 4.47
C LEU A 45 6.80 -1.86 3.39
N ASP A 46 7.00 -3.12 3.78
CA ASP A 46 6.80 -4.25 2.89
C ASP A 46 6.09 -5.43 3.56
N ARG A 47 5.34 -6.15 2.74
CA ARG A 47 4.67 -7.40 3.07
C ARG A 47 5.01 -8.45 2.00
N TYR A 48 4.46 -9.65 2.13
CA TYR A 48 4.68 -10.69 1.12
C TYR A 48 4.16 -10.27 -0.26
N GLU A 49 2.97 -9.65 -0.32
CA GLU A 49 2.28 -9.32 -1.57
C GLU A 49 2.70 -7.97 -2.16
N PHE A 50 3.14 -7.02 -1.32
CA PHE A 50 3.44 -5.65 -1.78
C PHE A 50 4.60 -5.01 -1.04
N GLN A 51 5.12 -3.95 -1.61
CA GLN A 51 6.07 -3.03 -0.97
C GLN A 51 5.78 -1.59 -1.38
N VAL A 52 6.07 -0.66 -0.47
CA VAL A 52 5.97 0.79 -0.73
C VAL A 52 7.35 1.39 -0.77
N ASN A 53 7.65 2.12 -1.83
CA ASN A 53 8.88 2.90 -1.99
C ASN A 53 8.62 4.11 -2.90
N GLY A 54 9.60 4.98 -3.06
CA GLY A 54 9.47 6.16 -3.95
C GLY A 54 10.47 7.24 -3.58
N ASP A 55 10.24 8.46 -4.09
CA ASP A 55 11.11 9.59 -3.84
C ASP A 55 11.04 10.00 -2.36
N GLY A 56 12.13 9.80 -1.62
CA GLY A 56 12.17 10.02 -0.18
C GLY A 56 11.47 8.96 0.67
N VAL A 57 10.87 7.94 0.04
CA VAL A 57 10.24 6.81 0.74
C VAL A 57 11.09 5.55 0.55
N ARG A 58 11.60 5.03 1.64
CA ARG A 58 12.39 3.80 1.65
C ARG A 58 11.51 2.59 1.99
N VAL A 59 11.83 1.44 1.42
CA VAL A 59 11.18 0.18 1.82
C VAL A 59 11.55 -0.18 3.25
N PHE A 60 12.80 0.11 3.65
CA PHE A 60 13.32 -0.12 4.99
C PHE A 60 13.90 1.16 5.58
N TYR A 61 13.63 1.37 6.86
CA TYR A 61 14.15 2.47 7.65
C TYR A 61 14.97 1.91 8.80
N ASP A 62 16.22 2.34 8.88
CA ASP A 62 17.09 1.99 9.99
C ASP A 62 16.79 2.90 11.17
N GLY A 63 16.63 2.27 12.33
CA GLY A 63 16.42 2.93 13.60
C GLY A 63 17.67 2.94 14.47
N PRO A 64 17.55 3.40 15.71
CA PRO A 64 18.66 3.50 16.62
C PRO A 64 19.14 2.14 17.13
N LYS A 65 20.38 2.08 17.54
CA LYS A 65 20.88 1.01 18.40
C LYS A 65 20.57 1.35 19.85
N ARG A 66 19.59 0.66 20.44
CA ARG A 66 19.16 0.93 21.82
C ARG A 66 18.68 -0.31 22.56
N LYS A 67 18.64 -0.21 23.89
CA LYS A 67 17.93 -1.14 24.77
C LYS A 67 16.51 -0.60 25.03
N GLY A 68 15.53 -1.48 25.09
CA GLY A 68 14.13 -1.10 25.33
C GLY A 68 13.37 -0.74 24.07
N ASN A 69 12.25 -0.08 24.22
CA ASN A 69 11.31 0.21 23.15
C ASN A 69 11.82 1.31 22.21
N TRP A 70 11.33 1.27 21.00
CA TRP A 70 11.59 2.31 20.01
C TRP A 70 10.27 2.71 19.34
N ASP A 71 9.98 4.01 19.35
CA ASP A 71 8.81 4.59 18.77
C ASP A 71 9.20 5.44 17.56
N TYR A 72 8.41 5.35 16.49
CA TYR A 72 8.59 6.14 15.30
C TYR A 72 7.26 6.76 14.84
N HIS A 73 7.28 8.06 14.59
CA HIS A 73 6.12 8.81 14.16
C HIS A 73 6.29 9.34 12.74
N PHE A 74 5.47 8.85 11.82
CA PHE A 74 5.31 9.42 10.49
C PHE A 74 4.47 10.69 10.60
N ALA A 75 5.11 11.83 10.60
CA ALA A 75 4.44 13.12 10.67
C ALA A 75 4.73 13.94 9.43
N ARG A 76 3.69 14.52 8.83
CA ARG A 76 3.82 15.39 7.65
C ARG A 76 4.77 16.56 7.90
N SER A 77 4.78 17.11 9.11
CA SER A 77 5.67 18.18 9.55
C SER A 77 7.15 17.78 9.62
N LYS A 78 7.44 16.48 9.73
CA LYS A 78 8.81 15.95 9.73
C LYS A 78 9.28 15.56 8.34
N SER A 79 8.45 14.86 7.60
CA SER A 79 8.73 14.40 6.25
C SER A 79 7.42 14.08 5.53
N GLN A 80 7.10 14.90 4.53
CA GLN A 80 5.91 14.71 3.72
C GLN A 80 5.95 13.39 2.94
N SER A 81 7.11 13.02 2.39
CA SER A 81 7.29 11.79 1.64
C SER A 81 7.11 10.54 2.50
N GLU A 82 7.66 10.52 3.70
CA GLU A 82 7.51 9.39 4.62
C GLU A 82 6.05 9.25 5.10
N PHE A 83 5.40 10.37 5.43
CA PHE A 83 3.98 10.37 5.78
C PHE A 83 3.10 9.86 4.63
N PHE A 84 3.42 10.28 3.40
CA PHE A 84 2.78 9.79 2.18
C PHE A 84 2.95 8.28 2.03
N GLY A 85 4.19 7.79 2.11
CA GLY A 85 4.50 6.36 2.03
C GLY A 85 3.79 5.53 3.11
N ALA A 86 3.73 6.01 4.35
CA ALA A 86 3.02 5.36 5.44
C ALA A 86 1.50 5.30 5.20
N THR A 87 0.92 6.36 4.62
CA THR A 87 -0.51 6.39 4.27
C THR A 87 -0.83 5.40 3.14
N VAL A 88 0.01 5.34 2.11
CA VAL A 88 -0.07 4.36 1.03
C VAL A 88 0.04 2.93 1.58
N PHE A 89 0.99 2.70 2.48
CA PHE A 89 1.15 1.38 3.12
C PHE A 89 -0.11 0.96 3.88
N ARG A 90 -0.72 1.86 4.67
CA ARG A 90 -1.96 1.58 5.41
C ARG A 90 -3.11 1.19 4.49
N ALA A 91 -3.30 1.90 3.39
CA ALA A 91 -4.34 1.59 2.41
C ALA A 91 -4.11 0.21 1.76
N ALA A 92 -2.87 -0.06 1.33
CA ALA A 92 -2.51 -1.36 0.77
C ALA A 92 -2.70 -2.48 1.80
N TYR A 93 -2.25 -2.27 3.05
CA TYR A 93 -2.43 -3.25 4.10
C TYR A 93 -3.91 -3.57 4.34
N HIS A 94 -4.79 -2.57 4.37
CA HIS A 94 -6.24 -2.77 4.48
C HIS A 94 -6.74 -3.67 3.34
N TYR A 95 -6.44 -3.33 2.09
CA TYR A 95 -6.97 -4.06 0.94
C TYR A 95 -6.44 -5.51 0.84
N TYR A 96 -5.22 -5.77 1.30
CA TYR A 96 -4.64 -7.11 1.25
C TYR A 96 -4.97 -7.98 2.47
N TYR A 97 -5.17 -7.39 3.66
CA TYR A 97 -5.16 -8.16 4.91
C TYR A 97 -6.40 -7.99 5.79
N LYS A 98 -7.17 -6.91 5.61
CA LYS A 98 -8.37 -6.68 6.43
C LYS A 98 -9.62 -7.29 5.79
N ASP A 99 -10.74 -7.23 6.52
CA ASP A 99 -12.04 -7.51 5.94
C ASP A 99 -12.37 -6.44 4.88
N ILE A 100 -12.75 -6.89 3.70
CA ILE A 100 -13.08 -6.06 2.54
C ILE A 100 -14.49 -6.39 1.99
N GLY A 101 -15.35 -7.01 2.82
CA GLY A 101 -16.74 -7.30 2.44
C GLY A 101 -16.86 -8.25 1.23
N GLY A 102 -15.98 -9.24 1.12
CA GLY A 102 -16.00 -10.21 0.02
C GLY A 102 -15.47 -9.72 -1.32
N LEU A 103 -14.99 -8.47 -1.42
CA LEU A 103 -14.34 -7.97 -2.63
C LEU A 103 -13.10 -8.79 -3.02
N ARG A 104 -12.81 -8.83 -4.31
CA ARG A 104 -11.60 -9.50 -4.79
C ARG A 104 -10.35 -8.76 -4.38
N ARG A 105 -9.38 -9.48 -3.81
CA ARG A 105 -8.08 -8.90 -3.44
C ARG A 105 -7.21 -8.63 -4.68
N PRO A 106 -6.34 -7.61 -4.63
CA PRO A 106 -5.36 -7.36 -5.68
C PRO A 106 -4.45 -8.58 -5.93
N PRO A 107 -3.69 -8.59 -7.05
CA PRO A 107 -2.76 -9.69 -7.35
C PRO A 107 -1.78 -9.93 -6.24
N GLN A 108 -1.66 -11.19 -5.82
CA GLN A 108 -0.72 -11.60 -4.79
C GLN A 108 0.63 -12.02 -5.38
N ASN A 109 1.67 -11.94 -4.58
CA ASN A 109 2.96 -12.50 -4.90
C ASN A 109 2.85 -14.04 -5.04
N SER A 110 3.73 -14.62 -5.86
CA SER A 110 3.85 -16.05 -6.06
C SER A 110 5.29 -16.38 -6.45
N PHE A 111 5.61 -17.67 -6.54
CA PHE A 111 6.94 -18.11 -6.96
C PHE A 111 7.38 -17.49 -8.31
N TRP A 112 6.45 -17.34 -9.26
CA TRP A 112 6.71 -16.83 -10.59
C TRP A 112 6.49 -15.32 -10.77
N ARG A 113 5.96 -14.64 -9.75
CA ARG A 113 5.60 -13.23 -9.84
C ARG A 113 6.04 -12.47 -8.60
N THR A 114 6.74 -11.40 -8.83
CA THR A 114 7.19 -10.49 -7.77
C THR A 114 6.02 -9.73 -7.14
N LYS A 115 6.24 -9.22 -5.92
CA LYS A 115 5.26 -8.41 -5.20
C LYS A 115 4.87 -7.11 -5.94
N MET A 116 3.67 -6.61 -5.64
CA MET A 116 3.21 -5.31 -6.11
C MET A 116 4.11 -4.19 -5.58
N ARG A 117 4.56 -3.31 -6.46
CA ARG A 117 5.34 -2.12 -6.10
C ARG A 117 4.43 -0.90 -6.10
N LEU A 118 4.26 -0.28 -4.94
CA LEU A 118 3.55 0.97 -4.76
C LEU A 118 4.59 2.10 -4.69
N LYS A 119 4.72 2.88 -5.76
CA LYS A 119 5.69 3.98 -5.86
C LYS A 119 5.03 5.27 -5.39
N ALA A 120 5.34 5.69 -4.18
CA ALA A 120 4.94 6.97 -3.61
C ALA A 120 5.91 8.07 -4.14
N ILE A 121 5.49 8.78 -5.18
CA ILE A 121 6.30 9.79 -5.87
C ILE A 121 6.02 11.15 -5.26
N ASN A 122 7.05 11.78 -4.69
CA ASN A 122 6.94 13.08 -4.01
C ASN A 122 6.87 14.25 -5.02
N GLN A 123 5.91 14.16 -5.94
CA GLN A 123 5.68 15.18 -6.97
C GLN A 123 4.20 15.50 -7.06
N GLN A 124 3.91 16.76 -7.37
CA GLN A 124 2.57 17.16 -7.73
C GLN A 124 2.30 16.78 -9.19
N ASN A 125 1.15 16.19 -9.44
CA ASN A 125 0.69 15.83 -10.77
C ASN A 125 -0.76 16.29 -10.94
N ASN A 126 -0.98 17.22 -11.87
CA ASN A 126 -2.30 17.81 -12.10
C ASN A 126 -3.20 16.91 -12.97
N SER A 127 -2.62 15.95 -13.67
CA SER A 127 -3.35 15.06 -14.60
C SER A 127 -3.85 13.78 -13.92
N SER A 128 -3.19 13.32 -12.86
CA SER A 128 -3.54 12.04 -12.21
C SER A 128 -2.99 11.94 -10.79
N ASN A 129 -3.76 11.37 -9.88
CA ASN A 129 -3.30 11.05 -8.51
C ASN A 129 -2.63 9.67 -8.43
N GLY A 130 -2.91 8.77 -9.38
CA GLY A 130 -2.36 7.43 -9.43
C GLY A 130 -2.35 6.84 -10.84
N ASN A 131 -1.66 5.73 -11.01
CA ASN A 131 -1.65 4.97 -12.26
C ASN A 131 -1.20 3.53 -12.03
N PHE A 132 -2.05 2.57 -12.38
CA PHE A 132 -1.74 1.14 -12.39
C PHE A 132 -1.19 0.70 -13.76
N LYS A 133 -0.05 0.00 -13.75
CA LYS A 133 0.59 -0.53 -14.97
C LYS A 133 0.48 -2.06 -15.04
N SER A 134 -0.57 -2.55 -15.69
CA SER A 134 -0.87 -3.98 -15.87
C SER A 134 0.16 -4.72 -16.74
N ALA A 135 0.67 -4.09 -17.79
CA ALA A 135 1.60 -4.70 -18.76
C ALA A 135 2.84 -5.33 -18.11
N ARG A 136 3.37 -4.70 -17.06
CA ARG A 136 4.53 -5.24 -16.34
C ARG A 136 4.23 -6.58 -15.67
N ARG A 137 3.01 -6.74 -15.15
CA ARG A 137 2.58 -7.98 -14.48
C ARG A 137 2.36 -9.12 -15.48
N PHE A 138 1.84 -8.79 -16.64
CA PHE A 138 1.68 -9.74 -17.75
C PHE A 138 3.03 -10.33 -18.15
N LEU A 139 4.08 -9.51 -18.27
CA LEU A 139 5.43 -9.93 -18.62
C LEU A 139 6.19 -10.60 -17.46
N GLY A 140 5.58 -10.84 -16.29
CA GLY A 140 6.27 -11.39 -15.14
C GLY A 140 7.17 -10.40 -14.38
N LEU A 141 7.24 -9.14 -14.80
CA LEU A 141 8.16 -8.11 -14.31
C LEU A 141 7.66 -7.38 -13.03
N GLY A 142 6.72 -7.90 -12.32
CA GLY A 142 6.14 -7.23 -11.17
C GLY A 142 5.39 -5.93 -11.51
N SER A 143 4.17 -5.82 -11.03
CA SER A 143 3.35 -4.63 -11.25
C SER A 143 3.90 -3.43 -10.50
N ALA A 144 3.64 -2.25 -11.04
CA ALA A 144 3.88 -1.01 -10.34
C ALA A 144 2.63 -0.12 -10.39
N ILE A 145 2.27 0.39 -9.24
CA ILE A 145 1.33 1.49 -9.09
C ILE A 145 2.16 2.73 -8.78
N LYS A 146 1.96 3.81 -9.51
CA LYS A 146 2.53 5.12 -9.20
C LYS A 146 1.47 5.94 -8.50
N LEU A 147 1.85 6.63 -7.44
CA LEU A 147 0.99 7.50 -6.64
C LEU A 147 1.68 8.84 -6.50
N TYR A 148 0.90 9.91 -6.67
CA TYR A 148 1.36 11.29 -6.70
C TYR A 148 0.62 12.14 -5.67
N ASN A 149 0.92 13.42 -5.61
CA ASN A 149 0.23 14.43 -4.82
C ASN A 149 0.31 14.17 -3.31
N PRO A 150 1.52 14.11 -2.72
CA PRO A 150 1.73 13.86 -1.30
C PRO A 150 1.12 14.94 -0.38
N GLN A 151 0.78 16.13 -0.93
CA GLN A 151 0.12 17.22 -0.23
C GLN A 151 -1.38 17.00 0.00
N ASN A 152 -2.00 16.04 -0.71
CA ASN A 152 -3.41 15.73 -0.55
C ASN A 152 -3.73 15.31 0.89
N THR A 153 -5.00 15.39 1.26
CA THR A 153 -5.47 14.91 2.58
C THR A 153 -5.23 13.41 2.74
N THR A 154 -5.13 12.96 3.97
CA THR A 154 -4.81 11.56 4.29
C THR A 154 -5.84 10.58 3.71
N ASP A 155 -7.12 10.94 3.78
CA ASP A 155 -8.21 10.15 3.20
C ASP A 155 -8.18 10.13 1.67
N ALA A 156 -7.80 11.24 1.02
CA ALA A 156 -7.63 11.29 -0.44
C ALA A 156 -6.46 10.40 -0.92
N ILE A 157 -5.31 10.44 -0.24
CA ILE A 157 -4.16 9.56 -0.54
C ILE A 157 -4.56 8.09 -0.35
N TYR A 158 -5.25 7.81 0.75
CA TYR A 158 -5.75 6.48 1.06
C TYR A 158 -6.70 5.98 -0.04
N ALA A 159 -7.67 6.80 -0.40
CA ALA A 159 -8.67 6.53 -1.43
C ALA A 159 -8.03 6.26 -2.80
N THR A 160 -7.12 7.12 -3.24
CA THR A 160 -6.37 6.93 -4.50
C THR A 160 -5.60 5.60 -4.49
N THR A 161 -4.98 5.24 -3.36
CA THR A 161 -4.26 3.97 -3.26
C THR A 161 -5.19 2.77 -3.41
N ILE A 162 -6.39 2.82 -2.78
CA ILE A 162 -7.42 1.78 -2.94
C ILE A 162 -7.90 1.71 -4.40
N HIS A 163 -8.13 2.87 -5.04
CA HIS A 163 -8.56 2.95 -6.44
C HIS A 163 -7.59 2.21 -7.38
N GLU A 164 -6.32 2.52 -7.29
CA GLU A 164 -5.30 1.87 -8.13
C GLU A 164 -5.14 0.37 -7.84
N LEU A 165 -5.30 -0.04 -6.60
CA LEU A 165 -5.32 -1.44 -6.23
C LEU A 165 -6.61 -2.14 -6.72
N ALA A 166 -7.73 -1.42 -6.82
CA ALA A 166 -8.98 -1.94 -7.39
C ALA A 166 -8.83 -2.22 -8.88
N HIS A 167 -8.14 -1.36 -9.64
CA HIS A 167 -7.76 -1.67 -11.02
C HIS A 167 -6.94 -2.96 -11.11
N ALA A 168 -5.99 -3.14 -10.22
CA ALA A 168 -5.18 -4.37 -10.17
C ALA A 168 -6.02 -5.61 -9.81
N ALA A 169 -7.01 -5.46 -8.92
CA ALA A 169 -7.94 -6.54 -8.58
C ALA A 169 -8.85 -6.90 -9.76
N HIS A 170 -9.38 -5.91 -10.45
CA HIS A 170 -10.22 -6.06 -11.65
C HIS A 170 -9.43 -6.75 -12.78
N TRP A 171 -8.23 -6.27 -13.10
CA TRP A 171 -7.33 -6.93 -14.04
C TRP A 171 -7.11 -8.41 -13.69
N ARG A 172 -6.94 -8.74 -12.40
CA ARG A 172 -6.77 -10.12 -11.94
C ARG A 172 -8.03 -10.97 -12.17
N MET A 173 -9.22 -10.41 -12.04
CA MET A 173 -10.47 -11.13 -12.34
C MET A 173 -10.52 -11.53 -13.81
N ILE A 174 -10.35 -10.58 -14.71
CA ILE A 174 -10.40 -10.80 -16.16
C ILE A 174 -9.35 -11.82 -16.61
N VAL A 175 -8.08 -11.67 -16.21
CA VAL A 175 -7.01 -12.59 -16.66
C VAL A 175 -7.09 -14.00 -16.08
N LYS A 176 -8.04 -14.29 -15.20
CA LYS A 176 -8.25 -15.63 -14.64
C LYS A 176 -9.44 -16.35 -15.24
N GLU A 177 -10.28 -15.67 -15.98
CA GLU A 177 -11.45 -16.30 -16.63
C GLU A 177 -10.97 -17.24 -17.76
N PRO A 178 -11.47 -18.48 -17.82
CA PRO A 178 -11.20 -19.40 -18.93
C PRO A 178 -11.67 -18.82 -20.26
N GLY A 179 -10.88 -18.96 -21.31
CA GLY A 179 -11.24 -18.53 -22.66
C GLY A 179 -11.02 -17.05 -22.97
N THR A 180 -10.60 -16.24 -21.98
CA THR A 180 -10.31 -14.81 -22.22
C THR A 180 -8.95 -14.59 -22.89
N ASN A 181 -8.86 -13.62 -23.77
CA ASN A 181 -7.59 -13.06 -24.25
C ASN A 181 -7.06 -12.05 -23.20
N ARG A 182 -6.55 -12.59 -22.13
CA ARG A 182 -6.20 -12.04 -20.80
C ARG A 182 -5.69 -10.61 -20.73
N TYR A 183 -4.99 -10.15 -21.74
CA TYR A 183 -4.43 -8.79 -21.78
C TYR A 183 -5.34 -7.85 -22.54
N ARG A 184 -5.83 -8.31 -23.69
CA ARG A 184 -6.65 -7.54 -24.60
C ARG A 184 -7.99 -7.18 -23.97
N ASP A 185 -8.68 -8.17 -23.35
CA ASP A 185 -10.01 -7.99 -22.80
C ASP A 185 -10.07 -6.93 -21.67
N TYR A 186 -8.99 -6.77 -20.90
CA TYR A 186 -8.93 -5.70 -19.91
C TYR A 186 -8.73 -4.32 -20.54
N HIS A 187 -7.93 -4.22 -21.60
CA HIS A 187 -7.63 -2.96 -22.28
C HIS A 187 -8.72 -2.53 -23.27
N ASP A 188 -9.49 -3.50 -23.76
CA ASP A 188 -10.64 -3.25 -24.65
C ASP A 188 -11.95 -3.04 -23.85
N ALA A 189 -11.94 -3.26 -22.53
CA ALA A 189 -13.07 -2.93 -21.68
C ALA A 189 -13.35 -1.42 -21.69
N GLU A 190 -14.63 -1.07 -21.67
CA GLU A 190 -15.02 0.35 -21.60
C GLU A 190 -14.38 1.04 -20.38
N ASP A 191 -13.66 2.12 -20.60
CA ASP A 191 -13.01 2.92 -19.56
C ASP A 191 -13.99 3.28 -18.43
N LYS A 192 -15.24 3.60 -18.78
CA LYS A 192 -16.30 3.91 -17.82
C LYS A 192 -16.57 2.76 -16.86
N MET A 193 -16.60 1.52 -17.32
CA MET A 193 -16.83 0.35 -16.47
C MET A 193 -15.65 0.13 -15.54
N VAL A 194 -14.43 0.19 -16.07
CA VAL A 194 -13.20 -0.02 -15.32
C VAL A 194 -13.04 1.03 -14.21
N GLU A 195 -13.29 2.29 -14.54
CA GLU A 195 -13.23 3.41 -13.60
C GLU A 195 -14.37 3.39 -12.57
N SER A 196 -15.59 3.05 -12.99
CA SER A 196 -16.74 2.93 -12.07
C SER A 196 -16.52 1.84 -11.02
N TRP A 197 -15.97 0.70 -11.43
CA TRP A 197 -15.61 -0.38 -10.51
C TRP A 197 -14.57 0.11 -9.48
N ALA A 198 -13.47 0.70 -9.95
CA ALA A 198 -12.41 1.19 -9.08
C ALA A 198 -12.91 2.26 -8.12
N THR A 199 -13.77 3.18 -8.61
CA THR A 199 -14.40 4.23 -7.81
C THR A 199 -15.34 3.66 -6.74
N GLY A 200 -16.15 2.67 -7.08
CA GLY A 200 -17.03 1.97 -6.12
C GLY A 200 -16.24 1.30 -5.00
N VAL A 201 -15.20 0.55 -5.34
CA VAL A 201 -14.31 -0.09 -4.36
C VAL A 201 -13.58 0.95 -3.50
N GLN A 202 -13.04 2.00 -4.13
CA GLN A 202 -12.43 3.13 -3.44
C GLN A 202 -13.36 3.73 -2.38
N TRP A 203 -14.59 4.05 -2.78
CA TRP A 203 -15.58 4.66 -1.89
C TRP A 203 -15.91 3.73 -0.73
N TYR A 204 -16.21 2.48 -1.01
CA TYR A 204 -16.59 1.47 -0.02
C TYR A 204 -15.48 1.27 1.04
N LEU A 205 -14.28 0.90 0.61
CA LEU A 205 -13.19 0.59 1.52
C LEU A 205 -12.66 1.84 2.26
N THR A 206 -12.66 3.00 1.61
CA THR A 206 -12.23 4.22 2.29
C THR A 206 -13.19 4.61 3.39
N ARG A 207 -14.49 4.45 3.20
CA ARG A 207 -15.49 4.76 4.24
C ARG A 207 -15.46 3.82 5.44
N MET A 208 -14.98 2.61 5.29
CA MET A 208 -14.73 1.73 6.44
C MET A 208 -13.73 2.32 7.44
N VAL A 209 -12.80 3.15 6.96
CA VAL A 209 -11.74 3.78 7.78
C VAL A 209 -12.00 5.27 8.03
N TYR A 210 -12.51 5.95 7.04
CA TYR A 210 -12.82 7.38 7.06
C TYR A 210 -14.32 7.58 6.81
N SER A 211 -15.14 7.45 7.84
CA SER A 211 -16.60 7.47 7.73
C SER A 211 -17.17 8.73 7.08
N LYS A 212 -16.46 9.86 7.18
CA LYS A 212 -16.80 11.15 6.56
C LYS A 212 -16.31 11.32 5.14
N TYR A 213 -15.58 10.34 4.58
CA TYR A 213 -15.11 10.41 3.21
C TYR A 213 -16.29 10.46 2.24
N ARG A 214 -16.38 11.53 1.45
CA ARG A 214 -17.48 11.74 0.51
C ARG A 214 -17.14 11.29 -0.91
N GLY A 215 -15.85 11.09 -1.22
CA GLY A 215 -15.38 10.92 -2.59
C GLY A 215 -15.64 12.18 -3.39
N ARG A 216 -14.82 12.49 -4.40
CA ARG A 216 -15.33 13.27 -5.54
C ARG A 216 -15.90 12.23 -6.50
N PRO A 217 -17.17 12.33 -6.93
CA PRO A 217 -17.57 11.70 -8.17
C PRO A 217 -16.57 12.18 -9.21
N GLN A 218 -15.75 11.27 -9.76
CA GLN A 218 -14.96 11.66 -10.92
C GLN A 218 -15.96 11.94 -12.02
N GLY A 219 -15.96 13.22 -12.46
CA GLY A 219 -16.54 13.70 -13.68
C GLY A 219 -17.86 13.06 -14.09
N THR A 220 -18.96 13.67 -13.70
CA THR A 220 -20.05 13.84 -14.66
C THR A 220 -19.50 14.67 -15.81
N PRO A 221 -19.59 14.20 -17.07
CA PRO A 221 -19.28 15.01 -18.23
C PRO A 221 -20.15 16.26 -18.25
#